data_777041df5b47e7b6f844daaaa56c84a9
#
_entry.id   777041df5b47e7b6f844daaaa56c84a9
#
_cell.length_a   1.000
_cell.length_b   1.000
_cell.length_c   1.000
_cell.angle_alpha   90.00
_cell.angle_beta   90.00
_cell.angle_gamma   90.00
#
_symmetry.space_group_name_H-M   'P 1'
#
loop_
_entity.id
_entity.type
_entity.pdbx_description
1 polymer ?
#
loop_
_entity_poly.entity_id
_entity_poly.type
_entity_poly.pdbx_seq_one_letter_code
_entity_poly.pdbx_strand_id
1 'polypeptide(L)'
;VRAVTSEVRVRYSETDQMGIVYHAHYLVWFEIGRTEWCRAAGFPYADMERSGLFIPVTRVEATFRRKSSYDDPIRVVTRMAELGRRGCAFAYEVRNPSDELLADGSTRHVFTDASGRPARGPAEIVDALERFRASAA
;
A
#
# COMPACT_ATOMS: atom_id res chain seq x y z
N VAL A 1 -3.28 14.59 -4.77
CA VAL A 1 -3.25 13.50 -3.76
C VAL A 1 -1.81 13.12 -3.45
N ARG A 2 -1.49 13.06 -2.17
CA ARG A 2 -0.11 12.81 -1.72
C ARG A 2 0.36 11.41 -2.10
N ALA A 3 1.49 11.33 -2.79
CA ALA A 3 2.18 10.08 -3.08
C ALA A 3 3.34 9.87 -2.10
N VAL A 4 3.58 8.61 -1.73
CA VAL A 4 4.77 8.22 -0.99
C VAL A 4 5.46 7.12 -1.80
N THR A 5 6.75 7.28 -2.02
CA THR A 5 7.56 6.32 -2.77
C THR A 5 8.38 5.48 -1.81
N SER A 6 8.27 4.17 -1.93
CA SER A 6 9.04 3.21 -1.16
C SER A 6 9.98 2.47 -2.10
N GLU A 7 11.20 2.19 -1.66
CA GLU A 7 12.17 1.44 -2.44
C GLU A 7 12.29 0.02 -1.89
N VAL A 8 12.28 -0.95 -2.78
CA VAL A 8 12.54 -2.35 -2.46
C VAL A 8 13.48 -2.93 -3.50
N ARG A 9 14.16 -4.00 -3.14
CA ARG A 9 15.00 -4.74 -4.07
C ARG A 9 14.47 -6.16 -4.14
N VAL A 10 14.32 -6.69 -5.34
CA VAL A 10 13.78 -8.04 -5.54
C VAL A 10 14.69 -9.06 -4.87
N ARG A 11 14.12 -9.87 -3.98
CA ARG A 11 14.83 -10.93 -3.29
C ARG A 11 14.75 -12.23 -4.09
N TYR A 12 15.76 -13.08 -3.92
CA TYR A 12 15.78 -14.39 -4.58
C TYR A 12 14.50 -15.18 -4.31
N SER A 13 14.01 -15.15 -3.07
CA SER A 13 12.80 -15.85 -2.67
C SER A 13 11.51 -15.35 -3.33
N GLU A 14 11.58 -14.21 -4.01
CA GLU A 14 10.42 -13.63 -4.70
C GLU A 14 10.32 -14.06 -6.15
N THR A 15 11.31 -14.79 -6.67
CA THR A 15 11.33 -15.23 -8.06
C THR A 15 10.79 -16.66 -8.20
N ASP A 16 10.33 -16.97 -9.41
CA ASP A 16 9.81 -18.30 -9.75
C ASP A 16 10.78 -19.03 -10.71
N GLN A 17 10.36 -20.20 -11.20
CA GLN A 17 11.19 -21.00 -12.10
C GLN A 17 11.49 -20.32 -13.44
N MET A 18 10.70 -19.32 -13.83
CA MET A 18 10.95 -18.53 -15.05
C MET A 18 12.02 -17.46 -14.83
N GLY A 19 12.52 -17.29 -13.60
CA GLY A 19 13.52 -16.28 -13.27
C GLY A 19 12.96 -14.88 -13.10
N ILE A 20 11.65 -14.73 -13.03
CA ILE A 20 10.97 -13.46 -12.83
C ILE A 20 10.23 -13.45 -11.50
N VAL A 21 9.86 -12.28 -11.02
CA VAL A 21 9.09 -12.15 -9.79
C VAL A 21 7.75 -12.86 -9.94
N TYR A 22 7.45 -13.76 -8.99
CA TYR A 22 6.16 -14.41 -8.92
C TYR A 22 5.10 -13.39 -8.58
N HIS A 23 3.98 -13.39 -9.33
CA HIS A 23 2.99 -12.31 -9.26
C HIS A 23 2.46 -12.02 -7.85
N ALA A 24 2.36 -13.02 -6.98
CA ALA A 24 1.86 -12.83 -5.63
C ALA A 24 2.71 -11.87 -4.79
N HIS A 25 3.99 -11.72 -5.11
CA HIS A 25 4.89 -10.85 -4.35
C HIS A 25 4.63 -9.37 -4.60
N TYR A 26 3.98 -9.01 -5.70
CA TYR A 26 3.55 -7.63 -5.92
C TYR A 26 2.56 -7.19 -4.84
N LEU A 27 1.75 -8.11 -4.31
CA LEU A 27 0.82 -7.82 -3.22
C LEU A 27 1.56 -7.50 -1.92
N VAL A 28 2.69 -8.15 -1.68
CA VAL A 28 3.57 -7.84 -0.55
C VAL A 28 4.16 -6.43 -0.73
N TRP A 29 4.55 -6.07 -1.93
CA TRP A 29 5.07 -4.73 -2.21
C TRP A 29 3.99 -3.66 -2.04
N PHE A 30 2.74 -3.94 -2.39
CA PHE A 30 1.62 -3.05 -2.09
C PHE A 30 1.48 -2.84 -0.58
N GLU A 31 1.64 -3.91 0.21
CA GLU A 31 1.63 -3.80 1.67
C GLU A 31 2.74 -2.90 2.18
N ILE A 32 3.95 -3.06 1.67
CA ILE A 32 5.07 -2.18 2.01
C ILE A 32 4.71 -0.73 1.68
N GLY A 33 4.16 -0.50 0.50
CA GLY A 33 3.78 0.84 0.05
C GLY A 33 2.78 1.52 0.98
N ARG A 34 1.68 0.83 1.29
CA ARG A 34 0.66 1.44 2.15
C ARG A 34 1.12 1.58 3.60
N THR A 35 1.94 0.66 4.08
CA THR A 35 2.51 0.76 5.42
C THR A 35 3.38 2.02 5.53
N GLU A 36 4.22 2.28 4.55
CA GLU A 36 5.07 3.47 4.53
C GLU A 36 4.27 4.75 4.30
N TRP A 37 3.19 4.67 3.51
CA TRP A 37 2.30 5.81 3.33
C TRP A 37 1.69 6.24 4.68
N CYS A 38 1.17 5.28 5.44
CA CYS A 38 0.59 5.56 6.75
C CYS A 38 1.64 6.05 7.74
N ARG A 39 2.84 5.50 7.70
CA ARG A 39 3.95 5.98 8.53
C ARG A 39 4.29 7.43 8.22
N ALA A 40 4.38 7.78 6.94
CA ALA A 40 4.65 9.15 6.52
C ALA A 40 3.54 10.12 6.95
N ALA A 41 2.30 9.63 7.02
CA ALA A 41 1.16 10.42 7.49
C ALA A 41 1.16 10.62 9.01
N GLY A 42 2.07 9.96 9.73
CA GLY A 42 2.17 10.05 11.18
C GLY A 42 1.44 8.98 11.96
N PHE A 43 0.88 7.98 11.25
CA PHE A 43 0.11 6.89 11.86
C PHE A 43 0.61 5.52 11.39
N PRO A 44 1.77 5.05 11.90
CA PRO A 44 2.20 3.68 11.61
C PRO A 44 1.10 2.67 11.99
N TYR A 45 0.99 1.59 11.24
CA TYR A 45 -0.03 0.56 11.48
C TYR A 45 -0.05 0.09 12.93
N ALA A 46 1.15 -0.13 13.53
CA ALA A 46 1.23 -0.58 14.90
C ALA A 46 0.57 0.41 15.88
N ASP A 47 0.69 1.72 15.62
CA ASP A 47 0.06 2.75 16.44
C ASP A 47 -1.45 2.76 16.27
N MET A 48 -1.93 2.61 15.03
CA MET A 48 -3.36 2.54 14.77
C MET A 48 -3.98 1.31 15.43
N GLU A 49 -3.31 0.16 15.33
CA GLU A 49 -3.78 -1.08 15.95
C GLU A 49 -3.83 -0.97 17.48
N ARG A 50 -2.83 -0.31 18.09
CA ARG A 50 -2.86 -0.04 19.52
C ARG A 50 -4.02 0.85 19.92
N SER A 51 -4.48 1.73 19.06
CA SER A 51 -5.65 2.58 19.31
C SER A 51 -6.97 1.87 19.02
N GLY A 52 -6.93 0.62 18.54
CA GLY A 52 -8.10 -0.18 18.25
C GLY A 52 -8.60 -0.09 16.81
N LEU A 53 -7.84 0.54 15.92
CA LEU A 53 -8.20 0.65 14.49
C LEU A 53 -7.40 -0.35 13.67
N PHE A 54 -8.12 -1.24 12.98
CA PHE A 54 -7.56 -2.24 12.08
C PHE A 54 -8.06 -1.97 10.66
N ILE A 55 -7.22 -2.29 9.66
CA ILE A 55 -7.47 -1.92 8.26
C ILE A 55 -7.27 -3.15 7.36
N PRO A 56 -8.12 -4.18 7.51
CA PRO A 56 -7.99 -5.38 6.67
C PRO A 56 -8.30 -5.09 5.20
N VAL A 57 -7.66 -5.86 4.32
CA VAL A 57 -7.91 -5.79 2.88
C VAL A 57 -9.20 -6.54 2.57
N THR A 58 -10.09 -5.91 1.81
CA THR A 58 -11.33 -6.55 1.36
C THR A 58 -11.33 -6.80 -0.16
N ARG A 59 -10.49 -6.11 -0.91
CA ARG A 59 -10.38 -6.29 -2.36
C ARG A 59 -8.98 -5.93 -2.83
N VAL A 60 -8.47 -6.72 -3.77
CA VAL A 60 -7.19 -6.46 -4.44
C VAL A 60 -7.40 -6.52 -5.94
N GLU A 61 -6.84 -5.56 -6.66
CA GLU A 61 -6.72 -5.60 -8.10
C GLU A 61 -5.27 -5.33 -8.48
N ALA A 62 -4.76 -6.06 -9.46
CA ALA A 62 -3.40 -5.84 -9.95
C ALA A 62 -3.32 -6.20 -11.42
N THR A 63 -2.59 -5.40 -12.18
CA THR A 63 -2.28 -5.67 -13.58
C THR A 63 -0.76 -5.71 -13.71
N PHE A 64 -0.24 -6.78 -14.30
CA PHE A 64 1.19 -7.00 -14.47
C PHE A 64 1.55 -6.67 -15.92
N ARG A 65 2.48 -5.74 -16.11
CA ARG A 65 2.76 -5.16 -17.42
C ARG A 65 4.13 -5.51 -17.95
N ARG A 66 5.15 -5.58 -17.08
CA ARG A 66 6.53 -5.91 -17.41
C ARG A 66 7.11 -6.77 -16.31
N LYS A 67 8.02 -7.67 -16.69
CA LYS A 67 8.68 -8.55 -15.72
C LYS A 67 9.74 -7.79 -14.91
N SER A 68 10.03 -8.29 -13.74
CA SER A 68 11.19 -7.90 -12.93
C SER A 68 11.90 -9.17 -12.47
N SER A 69 13.17 -9.04 -12.14
CA SER A 69 14.06 -10.17 -11.87
C SER A 69 14.81 -9.97 -10.56
N TYR A 70 15.49 -11.03 -10.11
CA TYR A 70 16.26 -10.99 -8.89
C TYR A 70 17.21 -9.79 -8.85
N ASP A 71 17.27 -9.15 -7.71
CA ASP A 71 18.14 -8.02 -7.39
C ASP A 71 17.78 -6.71 -8.11
N ASP A 72 16.71 -6.67 -8.88
CA ASP A 72 16.26 -5.42 -9.52
C ASP A 72 15.82 -4.42 -8.45
N PRO A 73 16.23 -3.14 -8.55
CA PRO A 73 15.67 -2.10 -7.71
C PRO A 73 14.27 -1.72 -8.19
N ILE A 74 13.35 -1.57 -7.24
CA ILE A 74 11.93 -1.34 -7.51
C ILE A 74 11.46 -0.16 -6.69
N ARG A 75 10.63 0.69 -7.28
CA ARG A 75 9.93 1.76 -6.56
C ARG A 75 8.45 1.47 -6.52
N VAL A 76 7.87 1.55 -5.34
CA VAL A 76 6.42 1.44 -5.14
C VAL A 76 5.90 2.83 -4.82
N VAL A 77 5.09 3.38 -5.72
CA VAL A 77 4.48 4.69 -5.55
C VAL A 77 3.06 4.47 -5.06
N THR A 78 2.75 4.95 -3.88
CA THR A 78 1.48 4.69 -3.20
C THR A 78 0.73 5.99 -2.95
N ARG A 79 -0.58 5.96 -3.21
CA ARG A 79 -1.50 7.05 -2.88
C ARG A 79 -2.71 6.45 -2.18
N MET A 80 -3.24 7.16 -1.19
CA MET A 80 -4.55 6.81 -0.66
C MET A 80 -5.59 7.46 -1.58
N ALA A 81 -6.20 6.66 -2.45
CA ALA A 81 -7.10 7.16 -3.49
C ALA A 81 -8.46 7.57 -2.95
N GLU A 82 -8.94 6.90 -1.90
CA GLU A 82 -10.22 7.19 -1.29
C GLU A 82 -10.10 7.06 0.22
N LEU A 83 -10.80 7.91 0.95
CA LEU A 83 -10.84 7.85 2.41
C LEU A 83 -12.20 8.29 2.90
N GLY A 84 -12.78 7.50 3.82
CA GLY A 84 -14.02 7.82 4.51
C GLY A 84 -13.96 7.33 5.94
N ARG A 85 -15.06 7.49 6.66
CA ARG A 85 -15.14 7.09 8.07
C ARG A 85 -15.15 5.58 8.27
N ARG A 86 -15.47 4.81 7.22
CA ARG A 86 -15.64 3.36 7.32
C ARG A 86 -14.58 2.56 6.57
N GLY A 87 -13.72 3.23 5.83
CA GLY A 87 -12.68 2.53 5.08
C GLY A 87 -11.92 3.44 4.15
N CYS A 88 -11.02 2.84 3.39
CA CYS A 88 -10.18 3.56 2.45
C CYS A 88 -9.79 2.67 1.27
N ALA A 89 -9.17 3.29 0.27
CA ALA A 89 -8.57 2.57 -0.85
C ALA A 89 -7.21 3.18 -1.16
N PHE A 90 -6.25 2.30 -1.46
CA PHE A 90 -4.92 2.71 -1.92
C PHE A 90 -4.76 2.37 -3.39
N ALA A 91 -4.00 3.18 -4.10
CA ALA A 91 -3.57 2.93 -5.46
C ALA A 91 -2.05 2.85 -5.50
N TYR A 92 -1.53 1.94 -6.31
CA TYR A 92 -0.11 1.63 -6.39
C TYR A 92 0.39 1.62 -7.81
N GLU A 93 1.62 2.12 -8.00
CA GLU A 93 2.39 1.92 -9.21
C GLU A 93 3.72 1.31 -8.82
N VAL A 94 4.13 0.26 -9.51
CA VAL A 94 5.44 -0.37 -9.32
C VAL A 94 6.28 -0.05 -10.53
N ARG A 95 7.41 0.61 -10.32
CA ARG A 95 8.27 1.11 -11.40
C ARG A 95 9.71 0.66 -11.21
N ASN A 96 10.43 0.54 -12.33
CA ASN A 96 11.86 0.26 -12.31
C ASN A 96 12.66 1.57 -12.36
N PRO A 97 14.02 1.52 -12.30
CA PRO A 97 14.83 2.75 -12.34
C PRO A 97 14.68 3.57 -13.62
N SER A 98 14.27 2.94 -14.72
CA SER A 98 13.99 3.65 -15.99
C SER A 98 12.60 4.26 -16.01
N ASP A 99 11.90 4.24 -14.88
CA ASP A 99 10.54 4.74 -14.72
C ASP A 99 9.49 4.02 -15.57
N GLU A 100 9.79 2.79 -15.98
CA GLU A 100 8.82 1.95 -16.67
C GLU A 100 7.82 1.38 -15.65
N LEU A 101 6.55 1.35 -16.03
CA LEU A 101 5.49 0.77 -15.20
C LEU A 101 5.53 -0.75 -15.30
N LEU A 102 5.91 -1.41 -14.22
CA LEU A 102 5.97 -2.87 -14.13
C LEU A 102 4.62 -3.47 -13.80
N ALA A 103 3.90 -2.83 -12.90
CA ALA A 103 2.57 -3.24 -12.46
C ALA A 103 1.85 -2.06 -11.84
N ASP A 104 0.53 -2.11 -11.83
CA ASP A 104 -0.27 -1.17 -11.07
C ASP A 104 -1.45 -1.91 -10.44
N GLY A 105 -2.07 -1.30 -9.46
CA GLY A 105 -3.17 -1.93 -8.76
C GLY A 105 -3.75 -1.09 -7.66
N SER A 106 -4.67 -1.71 -6.93
CA SER A 106 -5.35 -1.05 -5.83
C SER A 106 -5.73 -2.07 -4.77
N THR A 107 -5.90 -1.58 -3.55
CA THR A 107 -6.47 -2.36 -2.45
C THR A 107 -7.59 -1.55 -1.81
N ARG A 108 -8.67 -2.25 -1.45
CA ARG A 108 -9.76 -1.66 -0.71
C ARG A 108 -9.76 -2.22 0.70
N HIS A 109 -10.06 -1.36 1.67
CA HIS A 109 -9.98 -1.69 3.09
C HIS A 109 -11.25 -1.24 3.81
N VAL A 110 -11.70 -2.05 4.75
CA VAL A 110 -12.72 -1.65 5.71
C VAL A 110 -12.04 -1.40 7.05
N PHE A 111 -12.52 -0.42 7.81
CA PHE A 111 -12.03 -0.22 9.17
C PHE A 111 -12.77 -1.18 10.10
N THR A 112 -12.03 -1.80 11.00
CA THR A 112 -12.59 -2.70 12.00
C THR A 112 -12.04 -2.41 13.38
N ASP A 113 -12.72 -2.95 14.40
CA ASP A 113 -12.18 -3.01 15.75
C ASP A 113 -11.30 -4.26 15.91
N ALA A 114 -10.77 -4.46 17.11
CA ALA A 114 -9.87 -5.58 17.41
C ALA A 114 -10.55 -6.95 17.28
N SER A 115 -11.87 -7.02 17.31
CA SER A 115 -12.61 -8.27 17.14
C SER A 115 -12.96 -8.54 15.67
N GLY A 116 -12.58 -7.64 14.76
CA GLY A 116 -12.85 -7.77 13.34
C GLY A 116 -14.21 -7.24 12.90
N ARG A 117 -14.93 -6.56 13.77
CA ARG A 117 -16.22 -5.97 13.43
C ARG A 117 -16.01 -4.63 12.71
N PRO A 118 -16.80 -4.35 11.65
CA PRO A 118 -16.76 -3.04 11.01
C PRO A 118 -16.98 -1.92 12.03
N ALA A 119 -16.15 -0.88 11.94
CA ALA A 119 -16.19 0.23 12.88
C ALA A 119 -15.85 1.53 12.14
N ARG A 120 -16.27 2.66 12.71
CA ARG A 120 -15.81 3.95 12.19
C ARG A 120 -14.40 4.22 12.67
N GLY A 121 -13.54 4.72 11.80
CA GLY A 121 -12.23 5.21 12.22
C GLY A 121 -12.39 6.39 13.16
N PRO A 122 -11.52 6.51 14.19
CA PRO A 122 -11.54 7.69 15.06
C PRO A 122 -11.41 8.96 14.23
N ALA A 123 -12.25 9.95 14.52
CA ALA A 123 -12.32 11.18 13.71
C ALA A 123 -10.96 11.87 13.62
N GLU A 124 -10.21 11.93 14.71
CA GLU A 124 -8.90 12.58 14.72
C GLU A 124 -7.90 11.89 13.81
N ILE A 125 -7.94 10.56 13.70
CA ILE A 125 -7.06 9.80 12.80
C ILE A 125 -7.49 10.01 11.36
N VAL A 126 -8.79 9.84 11.07
CA VAL A 126 -9.33 10.01 9.71
C VAL A 126 -9.07 11.43 9.21
N ASP A 127 -9.29 12.44 10.04
CA ASP A 127 -9.05 13.82 9.66
C ASP A 127 -7.57 14.12 9.39
N ALA A 128 -6.68 13.53 10.19
CA ALA A 128 -5.23 13.69 9.99
C ALA A 128 -4.77 12.98 8.73
N LEU A 129 -5.27 11.77 8.45
CA LEU A 129 -4.96 11.05 7.21
C LEU A 129 -5.45 11.86 6.00
N GLU A 130 -6.65 12.46 6.08
CA GLU A 130 -7.18 13.29 5.00
C GLU A 130 -6.33 14.54 4.77
N ARG A 131 -5.86 15.19 5.82
CA ARG A 131 -4.95 16.34 5.66
C ARG A 131 -3.66 15.96 4.95
N PHE A 132 -3.08 14.81 5.32
CA PHE A 132 -1.88 14.31 4.64
C PHE A 132 -2.19 13.96 3.19
N ARG A 133 -3.28 13.24 2.96
CA ARG A 133 -3.73 12.83 1.63
C ARG A 133 -3.91 14.01 0.69
N ALA A 134 -4.52 15.08 1.17
CA ALA A 134 -4.79 16.27 0.39
C ALA A 134 -3.56 17.16 0.19
N SER A 135 -2.47 16.95 0.95
CA SER A 135 -1.28 17.77 0.85
C SER A 135 -0.51 17.50 -0.44
N ALA A 136 0.24 18.50 -0.89
CA ALA A 136 1.14 18.33 -2.01
C ALA A 136 2.40 17.57 -1.58
N ALA A 137 2.90 16.74 -2.48
CA ALA A 137 4.15 16.03 -2.23
C ALA A 137 5.33 17.01 -2.29
#